data_2afe906d337bcfb4d78d1e501430ad3d
#
_entry.id   2afe906d337bcfb4d78d1e501430ad3d
#
_cell.length_a   1.000
_cell.length_b   1.000
_cell.length_c   1.000
_cell.angle_alpha   90.00
_cell.angle_beta   90.00
_cell.angle_gamma   90.00
#
_symmetry.space_group_name_H-M   'P 1'
#
loop_
_entity.id
_entity.type
_entity.pdbx_description
1 polymer ?
#
loop_
_entity_poly.entity_id
_entity_poly.type
_entity_poly.pdbx_seq_one_letter_code
_entity_poly.pdbx_strand_id
1 'polypeptide(L)'
;TTLVDSRIDKSGKVFSDIQLPMALGGLTDGVTNLELTAAYASIANGGVYTEPVLYTRILDHDGNVLIDKTPVTRQVFKDSTAYLLTSAMEDVISIGTGTAAKFTGIDMPAAGKTGTTSKDIDLWFEGYTPYYTAGIWGGWDLNKDQVNTTYHKTIWKTIMERVHTEKNLEKKEFDVPDSV
;
A
#
# COMPACT_ATOMS: atom_id res chain seq x y z
N THR A 1 -6.38 -12.45 -5.43
CA THR A 1 -7.07 -11.30 -4.85
C THR A 1 -8.28 -11.74 -4.05
N THR A 2 -8.61 -11.01 -3.00
CA THR A 2 -9.82 -11.19 -2.18
C THR A 2 -11.06 -10.48 -2.77
N LEU A 3 -10.92 -9.76 -3.88
CA LEU A 3 -12.05 -9.12 -4.56
C LEU A 3 -13.09 -10.15 -5.01
N VAL A 4 -14.37 -9.84 -4.77
CA VAL A 4 -15.51 -10.70 -5.08
C VAL A 4 -16.10 -10.31 -6.43
N ASP A 5 -15.91 -11.15 -7.44
CA ASP A 5 -16.54 -10.99 -8.76
C ASP A 5 -18.06 -11.21 -8.67
N SER A 6 -18.46 -12.38 -8.17
CA SER A 6 -19.86 -12.71 -7.87
C SER A 6 -19.95 -13.83 -6.83
N ARG A 7 -20.72 -13.59 -5.77
CA ARG A 7 -21.02 -14.58 -4.73
C ARG A 7 -22.48 -14.51 -4.32
N ILE A 8 -23.16 -15.65 -4.23
CA ILE A 8 -24.54 -15.76 -3.75
C ILE A 8 -24.51 -16.39 -2.36
N ASP A 9 -25.13 -15.76 -1.38
CA ASP A 9 -25.28 -16.32 -0.03
C ASP A 9 -26.46 -17.32 0.07
N LYS A 10 -26.61 -17.93 1.26
CA LYS A 10 -27.68 -18.92 1.52
C LYS A 10 -29.10 -18.33 1.41
N SER A 11 -29.25 -17.02 1.44
CA SER A 11 -30.53 -16.33 1.28
C SER A 11 -30.85 -15.99 -0.18
N GLY A 12 -29.93 -16.25 -1.11
CA GLY A 12 -30.04 -15.87 -2.52
C GLY A 12 -29.58 -14.45 -2.82
N LYS A 13 -28.99 -13.74 -1.85
CA LYS A 13 -28.45 -12.38 -2.06
C LYS A 13 -27.14 -12.45 -2.82
N VAL A 14 -27.05 -11.65 -3.88
CA VAL A 14 -25.82 -11.52 -4.71
C VAL A 14 -24.91 -10.44 -4.11
N PHE A 15 -23.63 -10.76 -3.98
CA PHE A 15 -22.54 -9.85 -3.63
C PHE A 15 -21.56 -9.77 -4.78
N SER A 16 -21.10 -8.57 -5.09
CA SER A 16 -20.09 -8.33 -6.12
C SER A 16 -19.36 -7.02 -5.79
N ASP A 17 -18.08 -6.98 -6.09
CA ASP A 17 -17.28 -5.75 -6.05
C ASP A 17 -17.30 -4.99 -7.37
N ILE A 18 -17.89 -5.56 -8.45
CA ILE A 18 -18.09 -4.90 -9.74
C ILE A 18 -19.28 -3.95 -9.63
N GLN A 19 -19.08 -2.84 -8.89
CA GLN A 19 -20.09 -1.83 -8.63
C GLN A 19 -19.47 -0.46 -8.32
N LEU A 20 -20.23 0.63 -8.45
CA LEU A 20 -19.73 1.99 -8.24
C LEU A 20 -19.04 2.24 -6.88
N PRO A 21 -19.54 1.71 -5.75
CA PRO A 21 -18.86 1.88 -4.45
C PRO A 21 -17.41 1.39 -4.42
N MET A 22 -17.00 0.45 -5.28
CA MET A 22 -15.61 -0.01 -5.39
C MET A 22 -14.65 1.15 -5.66
N ALA A 23 -15.07 2.14 -6.44
CA ALA A 23 -14.23 3.31 -6.75
C ALA A 23 -13.88 4.15 -5.51
N LEU A 24 -14.64 4.00 -4.42
CA LEU A 24 -14.42 4.65 -3.13
C LEU A 24 -13.93 3.66 -2.05
N GLY A 25 -13.54 2.45 -2.44
CA GLY A 25 -13.11 1.41 -1.51
C GLY A 25 -14.23 0.63 -0.85
N GLY A 26 -15.49 0.78 -1.33
CA GLY A 26 -16.64 0.00 -0.85
C GLY A 26 -16.63 -1.41 -1.41
N LEU A 27 -15.96 -2.33 -0.72
CA LEU A 27 -15.78 -3.73 -1.12
C LEU A 27 -16.61 -4.66 -0.27
N THR A 28 -16.97 -5.84 -0.80
CA THR A 28 -17.77 -6.86 -0.15
C THR A 28 -17.06 -7.45 1.07
N ASP A 29 -15.84 -7.91 0.91
CA ASP A 29 -15.03 -8.53 1.95
C ASP A 29 -13.77 -7.71 2.29
N GLY A 30 -13.57 -6.59 1.60
CA GLY A 30 -12.34 -5.80 1.71
C GLY A 30 -11.16 -6.43 0.97
N VAL A 31 -9.96 -5.97 1.30
CA VAL A 31 -8.68 -6.50 0.81
C VAL A 31 -7.72 -6.71 1.97
N THR A 32 -6.78 -7.64 1.80
CA THR A 32 -5.72 -7.80 2.81
C THR A 32 -4.71 -6.64 2.73
N ASN A 33 -4.06 -6.33 3.85
CA ASN A 33 -2.99 -5.32 3.87
C ASN A 33 -1.89 -5.63 2.85
N LEU A 34 -1.51 -6.90 2.72
CA LEU A 34 -0.50 -7.34 1.74
C LEU A 34 -0.92 -7.03 0.29
N GLU A 35 -2.18 -7.32 -0.07
CA GLU A 35 -2.69 -7.05 -1.42
C GLU A 35 -2.71 -5.55 -1.72
N LEU A 36 -3.17 -4.73 -0.76
CA LEU A 36 -3.24 -3.29 -0.94
C LEU A 36 -1.83 -2.68 -1.02
N THR A 37 -0.93 -3.07 -0.11
CA THR A 37 0.47 -2.61 -0.15
C THR A 37 1.15 -2.99 -1.47
N ALA A 38 0.90 -4.21 -2.00
CA ALA A 38 1.45 -4.62 -3.29
C ALA A 38 0.87 -3.81 -4.47
N ALA A 39 -0.41 -3.41 -4.38
CA ALA A 39 -1.01 -2.51 -5.37
C ALA A 39 -0.36 -1.12 -5.33
N TYR A 40 -0.14 -0.54 -4.15
CA TYR A 40 0.58 0.73 -4.02
C TYR A 40 2.06 0.61 -4.42
N ALA A 41 2.71 -0.51 -4.12
CA ALA A 41 4.06 -0.78 -4.60
C ALA A 41 4.16 -0.76 -6.13
N SER A 42 3.11 -1.16 -6.85
CA SER A 42 3.11 -1.08 -8.30
C SER A 42 3.08 0.36 -8.83
N ILE A 43 2.43 1.28 -8.10
CA ILE A 43 2.47 2.72 -8.43
C ILE A 43 3.86 3.28 -8.16
N ALA A 44 4.42 2.99 -6.97
CA ALA A 44 5.77 3.40 -6.58
C ALA A 44 6.86 2.90 -7.56
N ASN A 45 6.61 1.76 -8.22
CA ASN A 45 7.52 1.10 -9.16
C ASN A 45 7.18 1.41 -10.63
N GLY A 46 6.77 2.64 -10.95
CA GLY A 46 6.51 3.08 -12.32
C GLY A 46 5.42 2.27 -13.05
N GLY A 47 4.45 1.76 -12.31
CA GLY A 47 3.34 0.97 -12.86
C GLY A 47 3.64 -0.53 -13.01
N VAL A 48 4.77 -1.02 -12.49
CA VAL A 48 5.15 -2.44 -12.53
C VAL A 48 4.73 -3.13 -11.23
N TYR A 49 3.75 -4.01 -11.31
CA TYR A 49 3.39 -4.91 -10.22
C TYR A 49 4.46 -5.99 -10.06
N THR A 50 4.85 -6.24 -8.83
CA THR A 50 5.71 -7.36 -8.43
C THR A 50 4.96 -8.25 -7.45
N GLU A 51 4.90 -9.56 -7.73
CA GLU A 51 4.24 -10.52 -6.83
C GLU A 51 4.92 -10.49 -5.44
N PRO A 52 4.18 -10.27 -4.34
CA PRO A 52 4.74 -10.39 -3.01
C PRO A 52 5.25 -11.80 -2.74
N VAL A 53 6.47 -11.90 -2.25
CA VAL A 53 7.07 -13.19 -1.85
C VAL A 53 7.60 -13.09 -0.43
N LEU A 54 7.44 -14.16 0.35
CA LEU A 54 7.95 -14.25 1.72
C LEU A 54 9.37 -14.85 1.76
N TYR A 55 9.79 -15.52 0.69
CA TYR A 55 11.11 -16.08 0.53
C TYR A 55 11.48 -16.11 -0.95
N THR A 56 12.77 -15.96 -1.24
CA THR A 56 13.31 -16.10 -2.59
C THR A 56 14.00 -17.44 -2.78
N ARG A 57 14.52 -18.02 -1.69
CA ARG A 57 15.27 -19.29 -1.76
C ARG A 57 15.09 -20.10 -0.48
N ILE A 58 14.94 -21.42 -0.62
CA ILE A 58 14.99 -22.38 0.46
C ILE A 58 16.11 -23.37 0.18
N LEU A 59 16.99 -23.60 1.15
CA LEU A 59 18.09 -24.54 1.07
C LEU A 59 17.83 -25.71 2.01
N ASP A 60 18.35 -26.88 1.69
CA ASP A 60 18.43 -28.01 2.60
C ASP A 60 19.61 -27.83 3.61
N HIS A 61 19.80 -28.81 4.49
CA HIS A 61 20.87 -28.77 5.51
C HIS A 61 22.27 -28.88 4.90
N ASP A 62 22.40 -29.37 3.66
CA ASP A 62 23.69 -29.49 2.94
C ASP A 62 23.96 -28.25 2.05
N GLY A 63 23.05 -27.28 2.05
CA GLY A 63 23.14 -26.05 1.25
C GLY A 63 22.66 -26.18 -0.19
N ASN A 64 22.04 -27.31 -0.57
CA ASN A 64 21.43 -27.46 -1.90
C ASN A 64 20.13 -26.66 -1.99
N VAL A 65 19.88 -26.09 -3.15
CA VAL A 65 18.65 -25.31 -3.40
C VAL A 65 17.46 -26.25 -3.54
N LEU A 66 16.51 -26.18 -2.60
CA LEU A 66 15.22 -26.87 -2.67
C LEU A 66 14.20 -26.06 -3.46
N ILE A 67 14.16 -24.74 -3.24
CA ILE A 67 13.28 -23.80 -3.92
C ILE A 67 14.10 -22.56 -4.28
N ASP A 68 13.98 -22.12 -5.51
CA ASP A 68 14.40 -20.81 -5.99
C ASP A 68 13.19 -20.14 -6.65
N LYS A 69 12.70 -19.04 -6.06
CA LYS A 69 11.50 -18.34 -6.50
C LYS A 69 11.83 -16.93 -6.92
N THR A 70 11.77 -16.66 -8.20
CA THR A 70 11.80 -15.31 -8.75
C THR A 70 10.39 -14.72 -8.75
N PRO A 71 10.17 -13.54 -8.15
CA PRO A 71 8.85 -12.88 -8.19
C PRO A 71 8.40 -12.64 -9.64
N VAL A 72 7.11 -12.88 -9.90
CA VAL A 72 6.50 -12.53 -11.19
C VAL A 72 6.25 -11.04 -11.22
N THR A 73 6.65 -10.39 -12.33
CA THR A 73 6.40 -8.96 -12.56
C THR A 73 5.53 -8.75 -13.79
N ARG A 74 4.73 -7.69 -13.79
CA ARG A 74 3.94 -7.28 -14.96
C ARG A 74 3.66 -5.79 -14.94
N GLN A 75 3.65 -5.15 -16.10
CA GLN A 75 3.18 -3.77 -16.24
C GLN A 75 1.66 -3.73 -16.05
N VAL A 76 1.16 -2.93 -15.12
CA VAL A 76 -0.27 -2.76 -14.81
C VAL A 76 -0.78 -1.35 -15.08
N PHE A 77 0.11 -0.35 -15.01
CA PHE A 77 -0.14 1.04 -15.37
C PHE A 77 0.94 1.54 -16.32
N LYS A 78 0.65 2.61 -17.07
CA LYS A 78 1.72 3.36 -17.73
C LYS A 78 2.56 4.08 -16.67
N ASP A 79 3.84 4.27 -16.94
CA ASP A 79 4.78 5.01 -16.08
C ASP A 79 4.29 6.45 -15.80
N SER A 80 3.81 7.16 -16.83
CA SER A 80 3.21 8.49 -16.68
C SER A 80 1.98 8.49 -15.78
N THR A 81 1.13 7.47 -15.86
CA THR A 81 -0.03 7.35 -14.97
C THR A 81 0.42 7.14 -13.52
N ALA A 82 1.41 6.27 -13.29
CA ALA A 82 1.97 6.01 -11.97
C ALA A 82 2.62 7.28 -11.38
N TYR A 83 3.37 8.03 -12.20
CA TYR A 83 3.99 9.28 -11.78
C TYR A 83 2.97 10.37 -11.42
N LEU A 84 1.97 10.62 -12.27
CA LEU A 84 0.94 11.62 -12.00
C LEU A 84 0.15 11.29 -10.73
N LEU A 85 -0.11 10.00 -10.49
CA LEU A 85 -0.76 9.56 -9.25
C LEU A 85 0.17 9.73 -8.04
N THR A 86 1.47 9.45 -8.18
CA THR A 86 2.49 9.71 -7.15
C THR A 86 2.52 11.19 -6.78
N SER A 87 2.60 12.09 -7.76
CA SER A 87 2.59 13.53 -7.54
C SER A 87 1.34 14.00 -6.78
N ALA A 88 0.16 13.51 -7.17
CA ALA A 88 -1.08 13.81 -6.45
C ALA A 88 -1.07 13.25 -5.00
N MET A 89 -0.41 12.13 -4.75
CA MET A 89 -0.30 11.53 -3.42
C MET A 89 0.79 12.16 -2.54
N GLU A 90 1.76 12.87 -3.10
CA GLU A 90 2.67 13.75 -2.34
C GLU A 90 1.87 14.89 -1.67
N ASP A 91 0.88 15.45 -2.36
CA ASP A 91 0.00 16.49 -1.80
C ASP A 91 -0.86 15.97 -0.63
N VAL A 92 -1.22 14.70 -0.62
CA VAL A 92 -1.92 14.08 0.52
C VAL A 92 -1.08 14.18 1.80
N ILE A 93 0.24 14.01 1.69
CA ILE A 93 1.17 14.08 2.84
C ILE A 93 1.57 15.53 3.14
N SER A 94 1.77 16.36 2.11
CA SER A 94 2.26 17.73 2.27
C SER A 94 1.22 18.66 2.88
N ILE A 95 -0.01 18.62 2.38
CA ILE A 95 -1.12 19.55 2.72
C ILE A 95 -2.48 18.87 2.93
N GLY A 96 -2.60 17.56 2.64
CA GLY A 96 -3.87 16.82 2.66
C GLY A 96 -4.12 16.03 3.95
N THR A 97 -4.92 14.98 3.82
CA THR A 97 -5.37 14.12 4.93
C THR A 97 -4.26 13.27 5.56
N GLY A 98 -3.10 13.17 4.90
CA GLY A 98 -1.93 12.40 5.31
C GLY A 98 -0.88 13.18 6.08
N THR A 99 -1.10 14.44 6.46
CA THR A 99 -0.08 15.32 7.07
C THR A 99 0.57 14.74 8.34
N ALA A 100 -0.12 13.88 9.08
CA ALA A 100 0.46 13.19 10.24
C ALA A 100 1.55 12.15 9.84
N ALA A 101 1.63 11.78 8.56
CA ALA A 101 2.69 10.92 8.01
C ALA A 101 3.89 11.70 7.46
N LYS A 102 3.82 13.04 7.44
CA LYS A 102 4.91 13.89 6.94
C LYS A 102 6.18 13.70 7.75
N PHE A 103 7.29 13.43 7.07
CA PHE A 103 8.60 13.28 7.71
C PHE A 103 9.07 14.58 8.36
N THR A 104 9.71 14.46 9.51
CA THR A 104 10.33 15.57 10.25
C THR A 104 11.77 15.26 10.64
N GLY A 105 12.15 13.98 10.65
CA GLY A 105 13.49 13.52 11.00
C GLY A 105 14.40 13.23 9.81
N ILE A 106 13.86 13.18 8.60
CA ILE A 106 14.61 12.93 7.36
C ILE A 106 14.13 13.83 6.23
N ASP A 107 15.02 14.12 5.29
CA ASP A 107 14.71 14.82 4.03
C ASP A 107 14.53 13.81 2.91
N MET A 108 13.32 13.29 2.76
CA MET A 108 12.94 12.28 1.76
C MET A 108 11.51 12.56 1.27
N PRO A 109 11.25 12.57 -0.05
CA PRO A 109 9.89 12.68 -0.54
C PRO A 109 9.09 11.43 -0.19
N ALA A 110 7.80 11.62 0.05
CA ALA A 110 6.88 10.54 0.33
C ALA A 110 5.53 10.82 -0.29
N ALA A 111 4.95 9.80 -0.88
CA ALA A 111 3.60 9.79 -1.42
C ALA A 111 2.74 8.79 -0.65
N GLY A 112 1.44 9.05 -0.49
CA GLY A 112 0.59 8.12 0.23
C GLY A 112 -0.88 8.51 0.22
N LYS A 113 -1.71 7.61 0.73
CA LYS A 113 -3.16 7.78 0.80
C LYS A 113 -3.74 7.23 2.10
N THR A 114 -4.64 7.98 2.68
CA THR A 114 -5.45 7.54 3.81
C THR A 114 -6.68 6.77 3.34
N GLY A 115 -7.10 5.78 4.11
CA GLY A 115 -8.40 5.13 4.00
C GLY A 115 -9.09 5.10 5.36
N THR A 116 -10.38 5.43 5.37
CA THR A 116 -11.18 5.42 6.60
C THR A 116 -12.57 4.92 6.24
N THR A 117 -13.01 3.84 6.87
CA THR A 117 -14.37 3.35 6.71
C THR A 117 -15.35 4.15 7.56
N SER A 118 -16.64 3.98 7.29
CA SER A 118 -17.70 4.66 8.05
C SER A 118 -17.55 4.38 9.56
N LYS A 119 -17.72 5.41 10.39
CA LYS A 119 -17.56 5.38 11.85
C LYS A 119 -16.14 5.07 12.34
N ASP A 120 -15.12 5.35 11.51
CA ASP A 120 -13.72 5.11 11.86
C ASP A 120 -13.43 3.66 12.34
N ILE A 121 -14.10 2.68 11.74
CA ILE A 121 -13.92 1.26 12.10
C ILE A 121 -12.56 0.76 11.61
N ASP A 122 -12.20 1.06 10.36
CA ASP A 122 -10.91 0.74 9.76
C ASP A 122 -10.16 2.01 9.41
N LEU A 123 -8.90 2.05 9.81
CA LEU A 123 -7.98 3.13 9.50
C LEU A 123 -6.81 2.59 8.68
N TRP A 124 -6.64 3.13 7.49
CA TRP A 124 -5.61 2.73 6.56
C TRP A 124 -4.66 3.88 6.24
N PHE A 125 -3.41 3.55 6.08
CA PHE A 125 -2.45 4.42 5.41
C PHE A 125 -1.51 3.57 4.57
N GLU A 126 -1.55 3.78 3.26
CA GLU A 126 -0.62 3.24 2.30
C GLU A 126 0.31 4.36 1.85
N GLY A 127 1.61 4.14 1.93
CA GLY A 127 2.56 5.16 1.54
C GLY A 127 3.91 4.57 1.13
N TYR A 128 4.67 5.37 0.39
CA TYR A 128 5.96 4.96 -0.13
C TYR A 128 6.91 6.15 -0.30
N THR A 129 8.17 5.82 -0.37
CA THR A 129 9.28 6.65 -0.79
C THR A 129 9.88 6.07 -2.07
N PRO A 130 10.87 6.69 -2.71
CA PRO A 130 11.59 6.06 -3.83
C PRO A 130 12.30 4.73 -3.50
N TYR A 131 12.29 4.30 -2.23
CA TYR A 131 12.98 3.10 -1.76
C TYR A 131 12.04 2.00 -1.29
N TYR A 132 10.99 2.36 -0.55
CA TYR A 132 10.13 1.39 0.15
C TYR A 132 8.67 1.77 0.11
N THR A 133 7.82 0.76 0.03
CA THR A 133 6.38 0.87 0.24
C THR A 133 5.99 0.18 1.53
N ALA A 134 5.10 0.78 2.29
CA ALA A 134 4.55 0.19 3.51
C ALA A 134 3.08 0.54 3.68
N GLY A 135 2.29 -0.43 4.15
CA GLY A 135 0.88 -0.27 4.48
C GLY A 135 0.62 -0.49 5.96
N ILE A 136 -0.18 0.37 6.56
CA ILE A 136 -0.66 0.23 7.94
C ILE A 136 -2.18 0.14 7.92
N TRP A 137 -2.69 -0.95 8.47
CA TRP A 137 -4.10 -1.09 8.83
C TRP A 137 -4.26 -1.07 10.35
N GLY A 138 -5.27 -0.38 10.81
CA GLY A 138 -5.68 -0.39 12.20
C GLY A 138 -7.17 -0.61 12.32
N GLY A 139 -7.57 -1.58 13.13
CA GLY A 139 -8.96 -1.98 13.32
C GLY A 139 -9.13 -2.97 14.46
N TRP A 140 -10.35 -3.45 14.62
CA TRP A 140 -10.73 -4.48 15.59
C TRP A 140 -11.31 -5.68 14.84
N ASP A 141 -11.02 -6.89 15.28
CA ASP A 141 -11.62 -8.12 14.70
C ASP A 141 -13.15 -8.10 14.75
N LEU A 142 -13.71 -7.49 15.78
CA LEU A 142 -15.13 -7.15 15.86
C LEU A 142 -15.29 -5.65 15.68
N ASN A 143 -16.04 -5.25 14.67
CA ASN A 143 -16.21 -3.86 14.28
C ASN A 143 -16.51 -2.93 15.46
N LYS A 144 -15.61 -1.98 15.70
CA LYS A 144 -15.71 -1.00 16.77
C LYS A 144 -15.09 0.32 16.33
N ASP A 145 -15.78 1.42 16.66
CA ASP A 145 -15.29 2.76 16.37
C ASP A 145 -13.95 3.03 17.07
N GLN A 146 -13.03 3.67 16.39
CA GLN A 146 -11.71 4.04 16.92
C GLN A 146 -11.71 5.50 17.37
N VAL A 147 -11.13 5.74 18.55
CA VAL A 147 -11.10 7.09 19.16
C VAL A 147 -9.98 7.94 18.56
N ASN A 148 -8.83 7.32 18.27
CA ASN A 148 -7.68 8.02 17.67
C ASN A 148 -7.57 7.65 16.19
N THR A 149 -7.78 8.63 15.32
CA THR A 149 -7.80 8.47 13.86
C THR A 149 -6.50 8.91 13.17
N THR A 150 -5.40 9.06 13.93
CA THR A 150 -4.11 9.53 13.39
C THR A 150 -2.95 8.56 13.63
N TYR A 151 -3.05 7.63 14.58
CA TYR A 151 -1.95 6.78 15.02
C TYR A 151 -1.34 5.92 13.90
N HIS A 152 -2.14 5.41 12.97
CA HIS A 152 -1.68 4.61 11.84
C HIS A 152 -0.71 5.40 10.93
N LYS A 153 -0.98 6.68 10.69
CA LYS A 153 -0.11 7.60 9.94
C LYS A 153 1.20 7.88 10.69
N THR A 154 1.10 8.07 12.01
CA THR A 154 2.27 8.30 12.87
C THR A 154 3.15 7.04 12.97
N ILE A 155 2.53 5.85 13.07
CA ILE A 155 3.27 4.57 13.04
C ILE A 155 4.02 4.43 11.73
N TRP A 156 3.34 4.64 10.59
CA TRP A 156 3.97 4.59 9.27
C TRP A 156 5.17 5.53 9.18
N LYS A 157 4.99 6.80 9.56
CA LYS A 157 6.06 7.80 9.60
C LYS A 157 7.25 7.31 10.43
N THR A 158 7.00 6.87 11.66
CA THR A 158 8.06 6.44 12.59
C THR A 158 8.86 5.25 12.03
N ILE A 159 8.16 4.26 11.45
CA ILE A 159 8.81 3.09 10.83
C ILE A 159 9.66 3.54 9.64
N MET A 160 9.11 4.36 8.76
CA MET A 160 9.82 4.77 7.54
C MET A 160 11.02 5.67 7.86
N GLU A 161 10.89 6.65 8.76
CA GLU A 161 12.02 7.48 9.20
C GLU A 161 13.14 6.59 9.79
N ARG A 162 12.77 5.63 10.63
CA ARG A 162 13.73 4.71 11.23
C ARG A 162 14.45 3.84 10.19
N VAL A 163 13.71 3.23 9.27
CA VAL A 163 14.29 2.38 8.20
C VAL A 163 15.26 3.18 7.34
N HIS A 164 14.89 4.41 6.93
CA HIS A 164 15.75 5.25 6.11
C HIS A 164 17.02 5.68 6.86
N THR A 165 16.89 6.02 8.14
CA THR A 165 18.04 6.40 8.99
C THR A 165 18.97 5.21 9.24
N GLU A 166 18.44 4.06 9.66
CA GLU A 166 19.26 2.86 9.96
C GLU A 166 19.98 2.30 8.72
N LYS A 167 19.37 2.46 7.54
CA LYS A 167 19.99 2.04 6.27
C LYS A 167 20.84 3.12 5.64
N ASN A 168 20.92 4.30 6.24
CA ASN A 168 21.68 5.45 5.76
C ASN A 168 21.36 5.78 4.28
N LEU A 169 20.05 5.84 3.95
CA LEU A 169 19.60 6.10 2.58
C LEU A 169 19.74 7.59 2.24
N GLU A 170 20.37 7.84 1.09
CA GLU A 170 20.49 9.19 0.55
C GLU A 170 19.15 9.71 0.04
N LYS A 171 18.97 11.04 0.02
CA LYS A 171 17.81 11.68 -0.59
C LYS A 171 17.72 11.26 -2.06
N LYS A 172 16.55 10.80 -2.46
CA LYS A 172 16.21 10.49 -3.84
C LYS A 172 14.82 11.05 -4.13
N GLU A 173 14.67 11.75 -5.26
CA GLU A 173 13.36 12.20 -5.76
C GLU A 173 12.65 11.05 -6.50
N PHE A 174 11.33 11.16 -6.69
CA PHE A 174 10.62 10.23 -7.56
C PHE A 174 11.02 10.44 -9.02
N ASP A 175 11.24 9.34 -9.74
CA ASP A 175 11.66 9.38 -11.13
C ASP A 175 10.53 9.94 -12.01
N VAL A 176 10.81 10.99 -12.77
CA VAL A 176 9.88 11.59 -13.74
C VAL A 176 10.10 10.88 -15.09
N PRO A 177 9.09 10.18 -15.63
CA PRO A 177 9.24 9.53 -16.91
C PRO A 177 9.23 10.53 -18.08
N ASP A 178 9.96 10.21 -19.16
CA ASP A 178 10.04 11.05 -20.37
C ASP A 178 8.67 11.29 -21.06
N SER A 179 7.66 10.50 -20.66
CA SER A 179 6.29 10.56 -21.18
C SER A 179 5.37 11.59 -20.50
N VAL A 180 5.90 12.39 -19.55
CA VAL A 180 5.18 13.43 -18.78
C VAL A 180 5.63 14.82 -19.19
#